data_5e5f4db2407e26c0e9e437ce9e497215
#
_entry.id   5e5f4db2407e26c0e9e437ce9e497215
#
_cell.length_a   1.000
_cell.length_b   1.000
_cell.length_c   1.000
_cell.angle_alpha   90.00
_cell.angle_beta   90.00
_cell.angle_gamma   90.00
#
_symmetry.space_group_name_H-M   'P 1'
#
loop_
_entity.id
_entity.type
_entity.pdbx_description
1 polymer ?
#
loop_
_entity_poly.entity_id
_entity_poly.type
_entity_poly.pdbx_seq_one_letter_code
_entity_poly.pdbx_strand_id
1 'polypeptide(L)'
;MKFLDKYKKTKNIRFNSFEETLNISLKRKFKTIVETGTSRGKTKFFFIKRYNWKDGMSTPMFAEYAKFVNGKLHTCDISSKNIKNAKKFTKNFSTYIEFYIQDSLTFLAGFNEPIDLLYLDSLDGHDPIAASNHQLKEAQIAIEKLHDKSLILLDDKGSKTNLSINFFIKNNFKIIYETNHQILLSK
;
A
#
# COMPACT_ATOMS: atom_id res chain seq x y z
N MET A 1 11.10 3.57 -14.29
CA MET A 1 11.50 4.62 -13.30
C MET A 1 12.80 4.19 -12.64
N LYS A 2 13.93 4.87 -12.90
CA LYS A 2 15.27 4.50 -12.38
C LYS A 2 15.34 4.34 -10.85
N PHE A 3 14.51 5.06 -10.10
CA PHE A 3 14.52 4.95 -8.65
C PHE A 3 14.06 3.57 -8.14
N LEU A 4 13.32 2.80 -8.93
CA LEU A 4 12.89 1.45 -8.55
C LEU A 4 14.04 0.45 -8.45
N ASP A 5 15.15 0.68 -9.15
CA ASP A 5 16.29 -0.27 -9.20
C ASP A 5 16.85 -0.60 -7.81
N LYS A 6 16.84 0.36 -6.89
CA LYS A 6 17.29 0.14 -5.51
C LYS A 6 16.37 -0.77 -4.70
N TYR A 7 15.09 -0.89 -5.08
CA TYR A 7 14.10 -1.76 -4.45
C TYR A 7 14.07 -3.16 -5.05
N LYS A 8 14.67 -3.35 -6.21
CA LYS A 8 14.80 -4.64 -6.89
C LYS A 8 15.84 -5.52 -6.17
N LYS A 9 15.39 -6.17 -5.10
CA LYS A 9 16.21 -7.08 -4.30
C LYS A 9 15.60 -8.46 -4.33
N THR A 10 16.42 -9.50 -4.41
CA THR A 10 15.97 -10.90 -4.42
C THR A 10 15.01 -11.24 -3.26
N LYS A 11 15.19 -10.58 -2.11
CA LYS A 11 14.33 -10.75 -0.92
C LYS A 11 13.04 -9.94 -0.98
N ASN A 12 12.90 -9.00 -1.92
CA ASN A 12 11.68 -8.24 -2.10
C ASN A 12 10.71 -9.00 -3.01
N ILE A 13 10.01 -9.94 -2.42
CA ILE A 13 9.08 -10.84 -3.13
C ILE A 13 7.86 -10.12 -3.71
N ARG A 14 7.60 -8.87 -3.28
CA ARG A 14 6.51 -8.01 -3.75
C ARG A 14 6.93 -7.02 -4.83
N PHE A 15 8.23 -6.99 -5.19
CA PHE A 15 8.77 -5.97 -6.09
C PHE A 15 8.05 -5.90 -7.44
N ASN A 16 7.79 -7.06 -8.07
CA ASN A 16 7.20 -7.10 -9.41
C ASN A 16 5.80 -6.49 -9.45
N SER A 17 4.96 -6.73 -8.43
CA SER A 17 3.63 -6.12 -8.34
C SER A 17 3.69 -4.63 -8.04
N PHE A 18 4.61 -4.17 -7.21
CA PHE A 18 4.84 -2.74 -7.01
C PHE A 18 5.34 -2.05 -8.28
N GLU A 19 6.29 -2.66 -9.00
CA GLU A 19 6.81 -2.12 -10.25
C GLU A 19 5.71 -1.97 -11.29
N GLU A 20 4.88 -3.01 -11.49
CA GLU A 20 3.74 -2.96 -12.42
C GLU A 20 2.72 -1.91 -12.00
N THR A 21 2.34 -1.88 -10.72
CA THR A 21 1.41 -0.88 -10.16
C THR A 21 1.89 0.54 -10.43
N LEU A 22 3.15 0.84 -10.15
CA LEU A 22 3.71 2.18 -10.33
C LEU A 22 3.92 2.54 -11.81
N ASN A 23 4.20 1.57 -12.69
CA ASN A 23 4.28 1.80 -14.13
C ASN A 23 2.91 2.18 -14.70
N ILE A 24 1.83 1.51 -14.28
CA ILE A 24 0.47 1.86 -14.69
C ILE A 24 0.07 3.21 -14.07
N SER A 25 0.38 3.44 -12.79
CA SER A 25 0.12 4.71 -12.12
C SER A 25 0.75 5.89 -12.85
N LEU A 26 2.00 5.73 -13.30
CA LEU A 26 2.69 6.76 -14.08
C LEU A 26 2.00 7.04 -15.42
N LYS A 27 1.63 5.99 -16.16
CA LYS A 27 0.88 6.13 -17.44
C LYS A 27 -0.45 6.86 -17.23
N ARG A 28 -1.13 6.63 -16.10
CA ARG A 28 -2.41 7.26 -15.74
C ARG A 28 -2.24 8.64 -15.07
N LYS A 29 -1.00 9.07 -14.82
CA LYS A 29 -0.65 10.35 -14.16
C LYS A 29 -1.17 10.47 -12.73
N PHE A 30 -1.15 9.37 -11.98
CA PHE A 30 -1.63 9.30 -10.61
C PHE A 30 -0.78 10.14 -9.64
N LYS A 31 -1.45 10.81 -8.72
CA LYS A 31 -0.84 11.72 -7.74
C LYS A 31 -1.25 11.43 -6.30
N THR A 32 -2.46 10.92 -6.06
CA THR A 32 -3.00 10.62 -4.72
C THR A 32 -2.85 9.14 -4.42
N ILE A 33 -1.90 8.80 -3.56
CA ILE A 33 -1.62 7.43 -3.13
C ILE A 33 -2.09 7.27 -1.68
N VAL A 34 -2.89 6.24 -1.40
CA VAL A 34 -3.36 5.91 -0.07
C VAL A 34 -2.87 4.51 0.30
N GLU A 35 -2.20 4.40 1.45
CA GLU A 35 -1.66 3.16 2.00
C GLU A 35 -2.23 2.92 3.40
N THR A 36 -2.83 1.75 3.63
CA THR A 36 -3.18 1.27 4.97
C THR A 36 -2.15 0.23 5.42
N GLY A 37 -1.57 0.45 6.60
CA GLY A 37 -0.41 -0.29 7.08
C GLY A 37 0.91 0.29 6.56
N THR A 38 1.67 0.91 7.46
CA THR A 38 2.95 1.55 7.11
C THR A 38 4.10 0.54 7.17
N SER A 39 4.99 0.54 6.19
CA SER A 39 6.18 -0.31 6.21
C SER A 39 6.96 -0.19 7.50
N ARG A 40 7.24 -1.30 8.17
CA ARG A 40 8.01 -1.36 9.44
C ARG A 40 9.49 -1.01 9.25
N GLY A 41 9.98 -1.08 8.04
CA GLY A 41 11.27 -0.61 7.56
C GLY A 41 12.45 -1.48 7.97
N LYS A 42 12.92 -1.44 9.20
CA LYS A 42 14.08 -2.23 9.68
C LYS A 42 13.72 -3.17 10.79
N THR A 43 14.12 -4.43 10.65
CA THR A 43 14.15 -5.39 11.76
C THR A 43 15.48 -5.32 12.48
N LYS A 44 15.43 -5.42 13.81
CA LYS A 44 16.61 -5.54 14.66
C LYS A 44 16.90 -7.03 14.88
N PHE A 45 18.05 -7.50 14.41
CA PHE A 45 18.57 -8.82 14.73
C PHE A 45 19.86 -8.63 15.53
N PHE A 46 19.84 -8.95 16.83
CA PHE A 46 20.87 -8.60 17.79
C PHE A 46 21.19 -7.09 17.75
N PHE A 47 22.41 -6.70 17.44
CA PHE A 47 22.85 -5.29 17.34
C PHE A 47 22.78 -4.73 15.93
N ILE A 48 22.40 -5.53 14.93
CA ILE A 48 22.40 -5.12 13.51
C ILE A 48 20.97 -4.78 13.08
N LYS A 49 20.78 -3.58 12.55
CA LYS A 49 19.53 -3.16 11.89
C LYS A 49 19.61 -3.48 10.41
N ARG A 50 18.74 -4.37 9.93
CA ARG A 50 18.64 -4.72 8.49
C ARG A 50 17.29 -4.28 7.94
N TYR A 51 17.26 -3.88 6.65
CA TYR A 51 16.00 -3.60 5.96
C TYR A 51 15.16 -4.86 5.86
N ASN A 52 13.89 -4.74 6.18
CA ASN A 52 12.93 -5.82 6.03
C ASN A 52 12.38 -5.85 4.60
N TRP A 53 13.17 -6.41 3.69
CA TRP A 53 12.78 -6.53 2.28
C TRP A 53 11.59 -7.47 2.06
N LYS A 54 11.29 -8.35 3.00
CA LYS A 54 10.11 -9.24 2.92
C LYS A 54 8.80 -8.48 3.05
N ASP A 55 8.76 -7.38 3.81
CA ASP A 55 7.60 -6.47 3.91
C ASP A 55 7.46 -5.56 2.65
N GLY A 56 8.30 -5.72 1.64
CA GLY A 56 8.22 -5.03 0.36
C GLY A 56 8.68 -3.58 0.37
N MET A 57 8.85 -2.93 1.52
CA MET A 57 9.25 -1.51 1.62
C MET A 57 8.30 -0.57 0.84
N SER A 58 6.99 -0.81 0.93
CA SER A 58 5.95 -0.07 0.20
C SER A 58 6.00 1.44 0.48
N THR A 59 5.94 1.86 1.74
CA THR A 59 5.93 3.28 2.13
C THR A 59 7.06 4.10 1.52
N PRO A 60 8.37 3.72 1.63
CA PRO A 60 9.43 4.49 0.98
C PRO A 60 9.36 4.45 -0.55
N MET A 61 8.86 3.38 -1.15
CA MET A 61 8.72 3.27 -2.60
C MET A 61 7.60 4.18 -3.12
N PHE A 62 6.45 4.18 -2.46
CA PHE A 62 5.33 5.08 -2.79
C PHE A 62 5.67 6.55 -2.52
N ALA A 63 6.42 6.83 -1.44
CA ALA A 63 6.90 8.17 -1.14
C ALA A 63 7.83 8.72 -2.24
N GLU A 64 8.71 7.88 -2.76
CA GLU A 64 9.60 8.28 -3.84
C GLU A 64 8.86 8.45 -5.16
N TYR A 65 7.86 7.60 -5.42
CA TYR A 65 6.94 7.80 -6.54
C TYR A 65 6.16 9.12 -6.40
N ALA A 66 5.59 9.40 -5.22
CA ALA A 66 4.88 10.66 -4.96
C ALA A 66 5.77 11.88 -5.25
N LYS A 67 7.03 11.86 -4.78
CA LYS A 67 8.01 12.89 -5.14
C LYS A 67 8.23 12.97 -6.66
N PHE A 68 8.40 11.83 -7.32
CA PHE A 68 8.70 11.78 -8.76
C PHE A 68 7.58 12.40 -9.62
N VAL A 69 6.31 12.23 -9.22
CA VAL A 69 5.14 12.74 -9.96
C VAL A 69 4.61 14.06 -9.39
N ASN A 70 5.26 14.64 -8.38
CA ASN A 70 4.77 15.78 -7.60
C ASN A 70 3.33 15.54 -7.08
N GLY A 71 3.14 14.37 -6.48
CA GLY A 71 1.92 13.91 -5.86
C GLY A 71 2.05 13.79 -4.34
N LYS A 72 1.17 13.02 -3.70
CA LYS A 72 1.14 12.83 -2.25
C LYS A 72 0.88 11.37 -1.89
N LEU A 73 1.61 10.86 -0.91
CA LEU A 73 1.32 9.61 -0.21
C LEU A 73 0.65 9.93 1.12
N HIS A 74 -0.53 9.35 1.34
CA HIS A 74 -1.21 9.32 2.62
C HIS A 74 -1.10 7.91 3.18
N THR A 75 -0.45 7.75 4.34
CA THR A 75 -0.23 6.44 4.95
C THR A 75 -0.64 6.41 6.40
N CYS A 76 -1.36 5.38 6.82
CA CYS A 76 -1.81 5.21 8.20
C CYS A 76 -1.27 3.92 8.81
N ASP A 77 -1.07 3.97 10.13
CA ASP A 77 -0.78 2.80 10.95
C ASP A 77 -1.26 3.09 12.38
N ILE A 78 -1.86 2.11 13.04
CA ILE A 78 -2.30 2.24 14.43
C ILE A 78 -1.11 2.38 15.38
N SER A 79 0.07 1.87 15.00
CA SER A 79 1.28 1.92 15.79
C SER A 79 2.08 3.20 15.56
N SER A 80 2.10 4.07 16.56
CA SER A 80 2.97 5.26 16.56
C SER A 80 4.45 4.92 16.37
N LYS A 81 4.88 3.71 16.79
CA LYS A 81 6.24 3.21 16.60
C LYS A 81 6.53 2.94 15.11
N ASN A 82 5.58 2.33 14.38
CA ASN A 82 5.72 2.08 12.95
C ASN A 82 5.81 3.41 12.20
N ILE A 83 4.91 4.34 12.47
CA ILE A 83 4.93 5.70 11.89
C ILE A 83 6.27 6.41 12.20
N LYS A 84 6.75 6.36 13.45
CA LYS A 84 8.06 6.95 13.80
C LYS A 84 9.22 6.32 13.00
N ASN A 85 9.15 5.02 12.76
CA ASN A 85 10.16 4.33 11.95
C ASN A 85 10.03 4.74 10.47
N ALA A 86 8.83 4.72 9.89
CA ALA A 86 8.60 5.12 8.51
C ALA A 86 9.08 6.54 8.24
N LYS A 87 8.78 7.52 9.11
CA LYS A 87 9.29 8.89 9.02
C LYS A 87 10.81 8.97 8.91
N LYS A 88 11.55 8.07 9.60
CA LYS A 88 13.02 8.03 9.51
C LYS A 88 13.52 7.56 8.14
N PHE A 89 12.84 6.56 7.54
CA PHE A 89 13.24 6.04 6.22
C PHE A 89 12.88 6.96 5.08
N THR A 90 11.82 7.73 5.26
CA THR A 90 11.26 8.58 4.22
C THR A 90 11.60 10.05 4.42
N LYS A 91 12.58 10.36 5.29
CA LYS A 91 12.98 11.75 5.62
C LYS A 91 13.20 12.62 4.38
N ASN A 92 13.81 12.06 3.33
CA ASN A 92 14.10 12.78 2.07
C ASN A 92 12.84 13.01 1.19
N PHE A 93 11.68 12.49 1.62
CA PHE A 93 10.40 12.59 0.92
C PHE A 93 9.32 13.22 1.79
N SER A 94 9.68 13.81 2.93
CA SER A 94 8.75 14.27 3.98
C SER A 94 7.68 15.24 3.47
N THR A 95 7.99 16.07 2.46
CA THR A 95 7.02 16.98 1.84
C THR A 95 5.99 16.30 0.96
N TYR A 96 6.21 15.04 0.60
CA TYR A 96 5.34 14.25 -0.27
C TYR A 96 4.58 13.15 0.47
N ILE A 97 4.63 13.14 1.82
CA ILE A 97 3.98 12.14 2.65
C ILE A 97 3.20 12.82 3.77
N GLU A 98 2.01 12.30 4.02
CA GLU A 98 1.24 12.55 5.22
C GLU A 98 1.06 11.24 6.00
N PHE A 99 1.33 11.31 7.31
CA PHE A 99 1.30 10.17 8.22
C PHE A 99 0.17 10.32 9.21
N TYR A 100 -0.66 9.28 9.32
CA TYR A 100 -1.78 9.23 10.24
C TYR A 100 -1.57 8.11 11.26
N ILE A 101 -1.65 8.44 12.56
CA ILE A 101 -1.64 7.45 13.65
C ILE A 101 -3.10 7.17 13.97
N GLN A 102 -3.69 6.26 13.21
CA GLN A 102 -5.11 5.91 13.29
C GLN A 102 -5.34 4.47 12.89
N ASP A 103 -6.46 3.91 13.33
CA ASP A 103 -7.04 2.71 12.72
C ASP A 103 -7.39 2.99 11.26
N SER A 104 -7.17 1.99 10.39
CA SER A 104 -7.31 2.16 8.95
C SER A 104 -8.76 2.42 8.50
N LEU A 105 -9.76 1.87 9.20
CA LEU A 105 -11.17 2.13 8.89
C LEU A 105 -11.53 3.58 9.20
N THR A 106 -11.08 4.09 10.36
CA THR A 106 -11.27 5.49 10.75
C THR A 106 -10.56 6.43 9.78
N PHE A 107 -9.32 6.10 9.41
CA PHE A 107 -8.55 6.86 8.44
C PHE A 107 -9.25 6.93 7.07
N LEU A 108 -9.65 5.78 6.51
CA LEU A 108 -10.33 5.73 5.22
C LEU A 108 -11.68 6.44 5.27
N ALA A 109 -12.46 6.32 6.35
CA ALA A 109 -13.73 7.03 6.51
C ALA A 109 -13.56 8.55 6.46
N GLY A 110 -12.52 9.07 7.13
CA GLY A 110 -12.21 10.51 7.17
C GLY A 110 -11.44 11.04 5.95
N PHE A 111 -11.00 10.19 5.03
CA PHE A 111 -10.28 10.63 3.84
C PHE A 111 -11.26 11.19 2.80
N ASN A 112 -11.06 12.43 2.34
CA ASN A 112 -12.06 13.15 1.52
C ASN A 112 -11.61 13.48 0.09
N GLU A 113 -10.43 13.00 -0.33
CA GLU A 113 -9.92 13.21 -1.68
C GLU A 113 -10.16 11.97 -2.56
N PRO A 114 -10.31 12.12 -3.90
CA PRO A 114 -10.30 10.98 -4.82
C PRO A 114 -8.97 10.22 -4.72
N ILE A 115 -9.04 8.90 -4.67
CA ILE A 115 -7.89 8.01 -4.54
C ILE A 115 -7.49 7.49 -5.92
N ASP A 116 -6.28 7.78 -6.37
CA ASP A 116 -5.73 7.24 -7.61
C ASP A 116 -5.21 5.81 -7.43
N LEU A 117 -4.39 5.60 -6.37
CA LEU A 117 -3.84 4.30 -6.00
C LEU A 117 -4.16 4.00 -4.53
N LEU A 118 -4.88 2.91 -4.30
CA LEU A 118 -5.17 2.36 -2.98
C LEU A 118 -4.33 1.10 -2.74
N TYR A 119 -3.57 1.07 -1.65
CA TYR A 119 -2.85 -0.12 -1.19
C TYR A 119 -3.35 -0.55 0.19
N LEU A 120 -3.90 -1.77 0.29
CA LEU A 120 -4.46 -2.32 1.51
C LEU A 120 -3.53 -3.39 2.11
N ASP A 121 -2.89 -3.05 3.25
CA ASP A 121 -1.95 -3.92 3.98
C ASP A 121 -1.95 -3.67 5.50
N SER A 122 -3.10 -3.36 6.12
CA SER A 122 -3.14 -2.88 7.50
C SER A 122 -2.99 -3.98 8.56
N LEU A 123 -3.83 -4.99 8.56
CA LEU A 123 -3.86 -6.05 9.57
C LEU A 123 -3.01 -7.24 9.13
N ASP A 124 -2.13 -7.73 10.01
CA ASP A 124 -1.32 -8.92 9.73
C ASP A 124 -2.19 -10.18 9.55
N GLY A 125 -1.82 -11.03 8.58
CA GLY A 125 -2.56 -12.24 8.22
C GLY A 125 -2.43 -13.42 9.22
N HIS A 126 -2.06 -13.18 10.48
CA HIS A 126 -1.95 -14.24 11.51
C HIS A 126 -3.30 -14.90 11.82
N ASP A 127 -4.38 -14.13 11.77
CA ASP A 127 -5.76 -14.62 11.77
C ASP A 127 -6.37 -14.29 10.40
N PRO A 128 -6.41 -15.25 9.46
CA PRO A 128 -6.90 -15.00 8.11
C PRO A 128 -8.36 -14.57 8.05
N ILE A 129 -9.20 -15.04 8.98
CA ILE A 129 -10.63 -14.69 9.03
C ILE A 129 -10.77 -13.22 9.46
N ALA A 130 -10.13 -12.83 10.55
CA ALA A 130 -10.16 -11.46 11.03
C ALA A 130 -9.55 -10.50 10.01
N ALA A 131 -8.40 -10.86 9.41
CA ALA A 131 -7.70 -10.05 8.42
C ALA A 131 -8.51 -9.87 7.13
N SER A 132 -9.15 -10.93 6.63
CA SER A 132 -9.99 -10.86 5.44
C SER A 132 -11.26 -10.02 5.67
N ASN A 133 -11.89 -10.14 6.84
CA ASN A 133 -13.03 -9.30 7.21
C ASN A 133 -12.63 -7.83 7.38
N HIS A 134 -11.45 -7.57 7.94
CA HIS A 134 -10.94 -6.21 8.10
C HIS A 134 -10.66 -5.56 6.73
N GLN A 135 -9.96 -6.25 5.84
CA GLN A 135 -9.66 -5.75 4.49
C GLN A 135 -10.95 -5.55 3.66
N LEU A 136 -11.98 -6.40 3.86
CA LEU A 136 -13.30 -6.17 3.25
C LEU A 136 -13.92 -4.86 3.74
N LYS A 137 -13.87 -4.56 5.03
CA LYS A 137 -14.40 -3.29 5.59
C LYS A 137 -13.63 -2.08 5.02
N GLU A 138 -12.30 -2.17 4.91
CA GLU A 138 -11.50 -1.14 4.25
C GLU A 138 -11.96 -0.91 2.81
N ALA A 139 -12.16 -1.99 2.05
CA ALA A 139 -12.64 -1.94 0.68
C ALA A 139 -14.03 -1.28 0.57
N GLN A 140 -14.96 -1.62 1.48
CA GLN A 140 -16.30 -1.06 1.52
C GLN A 140 -16.30 0.46 1.82
N ILE A 141 -15.40 0.92 2.68
CA ILE A 141 -15.28 2.35 2.99
C ILE A 141 -14.62 3.11 1.84
N ALA A 142 -13.59 2.51 1.23
CA ALA A 142 -12.79 3.17 0.20
C ALA A 142 -13.51 3.27 -1.15
N ILE A 143 -14.49 2.39 -1.44
CA ILE A 143 -15.09 2.27 -2.79
C ILE A 143 -15.67 3.58 -3.32
N GLU A 144 -16.27 4.40 -2.46
CA GLU A 144 -16.88 5.68 -2.82
C GLU A 144 -15.85 6.78 -3.16
N LYS A 145 -14.58 6.55 -2.80
CA LYS A 145 -13.46 7.47 -3.03
C LYS A 145 -12.66 7.08 -4.28
N LEU A 146 -12.99 5.92 -4.88
CA LEU A 146 -12.34 5.41 -6.08
C LEU A 146 -13.05 5.92 -7.33
N HIS A 147 -12.28 6.28 -8.32
CA HIS A 147 -12.78 6.66 -9.64
C HIS A 147 -12.48 5.57 -10.70
N ASP A 148 -13.00 5.72 -11.92
CA ASP A 148 -12.91 4.67 -12.95
C ASP A 148 -11.48 4.33 -13.42
N LYS A 149 -10.50 5.18 -13.12
CA LYS A 149 -9.09 4.92 -13.43
C LYS A 149 -8.30 4.41 -12.23
N SER A 150 -8.88 4.38 -11.01
CA SER A 150 -8.17 3.99 -9.80
C SER A 150 -7.57 2.58 -9.92
N LEU A 151 -6.43 2.40 -9.26
CA LEU A 151 -5.82 1.11 -9.03
C LEU A 151 -5.97 0.70 -7.57
N ILE A 152 -6.17 -0.59 -7.35
CA ILE A 152 -6.24 -1.18 -6.02
C ILE A 152 -5.21 -2.30 -5.96
N LEU A 153 -4.23 -2.18 -5.07
CA LEU A 153 -3.27 -3.23 -4.78
C LEU A 153 -3.60 -3.85 -3.42
N LEU A 154 -3.86 -5.15 -3.40
CA LEU A 154 -4.15 -5.92 -2.20
C LEU A 154 -2.95 -6.78 -1.82
N ASP A 155 -2.54 -6.73 -0.55
CA ASP A 155 -1.45 -7.55 -0.02
C ASP A 155 -1.94 -8.86 0.60
N ASP A 156 -1.00 -9.80 0.80
CA ASP A 156 -1.21 -11.12 1.40
C ASP A 156 -2.31 -11.94 0.71
N LYS A 157 -2.14 -12.15 -0.61
CA LYS A 157 -3.02 -12.99 -1.43
C LYS A 157 -3.26 -14.35 -0.76
N GLY A 158 -4.55 -14.74 -0.70
CA GLY A 158 -4.99 -16.02 -0.14
C GLY A 158 -5.22 -16.01 1.38
N SER A 159 -4.69 -15.03 2.12
CA SER A 159 -4.99 -14.89 3.55
C SER A 159 -5.93 -13.73 3.85
N LYS A 160 -5.65 -12.53 3.32
CA LYS A 160 -6.47 -11.33 3.57
C LYS A 160 -7.49 -11.06 2.46
N THR A 161 -7.16 -11.42 1.22
CA THR A 161 -7.77 -10.84 0.02
C THR A 161 -9.07 -11.48 -0.44
N ASN A 162 -9.46 -12.65 0.07
CA ASN A 162 -10.54 -13.44 -0.51
C ASN A 162 -11.90 -12.71 -0.54
N LEU A 163 -12.25 -11.99 0.52
CA LEU A 163 -13.51 -11.27 0.60
C LEU A 163 -13.46 -9.94 -0.17
N SER A 164 -12.35 -9.22 -0.06
CA SER A 164 -12.17 -7.91 -0.73
C SER A 164 -12.08 -8.04 -2.26
N ILE A 165 -11.43 -9.09 -2.79
CA ILE A 165 -11.44 -9.38 -4.23
C ILE A 165 -12.86 -9.53 -4.76
N ASN A 166 -13.67 -10.41 -4.12
CA ASN A 166 -15.05 -10.66 -4.52
C ASN A 166 -15.89 -9.36 -4.47
N PHE A 167 -15.66 -8.54 -3.45
CA PHE A 167 -16.31 -7.23 -3.32
C PHE A 167 -15.95 -6.30 -4.49
N PHE A 168 -14.66 -6.14 -4.82
CA PHE A 168 -14.23 -5.28 -5.91
C PHE A 168 -14.70 -5.80 -7.28
N ILE A 169 -14.69 -7.11 -7.52
CA ILE A 169 -15.22 -7.70 -8.77
C ILE A 169 -16.70 -7.39 -8.92
N LYS A 170 -17.51 -7.50 -7.85
CA LYS A 170 -18.94 -7.13 -7.87
C LYS A 170 -19.16 -5.64 -8.15
N ASN A 171 -18.16 -4.79 -7.88
CA ASN A 171 -18.16 -3.36 -8.16
C ASN A 171 -17.43 -3.00 -9.47
N ASN A 172 -17.39 -3.94 -10.44
CA ASN A 172 -16.86 -3.78 -11.79
C ASN A 172 -15.33 -3.59 -11.89
N PHE A 173 -14.56 -3.93 -10.84
CA PHE A 173 -13.11 -4.03 -10.95
C PHE A 173 -12.71 -5.40 -11.51
N LYS A 174 -11.59 -5.43 -12.22
CA LYS A 174 -11.01 -6.65 -12.80
C LYS A 174 -9.59 -6.81 -12.29
N ILE A 175 -9.17 -8.06 -12.10
CA ILE A 175 -7.76 -8.36 -11.83
C ILE A 175 -6.99 -8.12 -13.12
N ILE A 176 -6.00 -7.24 -13.07
CA ILE A 176 -5.16 -6.89 -14.21
C ILE A 176 -3.72 -7.40 -14.07
N TYR A 177 -3.30 -7.69 -12.84
CA TYR A 177 -2.02 -8.30 -12.55
C TYR A 177 -2.05 -9.03 -11.21
N GLU A 178 -1.36 -10.15 -11.08
CA GLU A 178 -1.24 -10.87 -9.82
C GLU A 178 0.10 -11.58 -9.67
N THR A 179 0.50 -11.77 -8.43
CA THR A 179 1.65 -12.58 -8.01
C THR A 179 1.20 -13.58 -6.94
N ASN A 180 2.13 -14.36 -6.39
CA ASN A 180 1.84 -15.22 -5.24
C ASN A 180 1.50 -14.44 -3.96
N HIS A 181 1.77 -13.13 -3.92
CA HIS A 181 1.66 -12.30 -2.72
C HIS A 181 0.66 -11.17 -2.83
N GLN A 182 0.44 -10.63 -4.02
CA GLN A 182 -0.37 -9.43 -4.23
C GLN A 182 -1.26 -9.55 -5.46
N ILE A 183 -2.38 -8.82 -5.43
CA ILE A 183 -3.35 -8.72 -6.52
C ILE A 183 -3.57 -7.25 -6.84
N LEU A 184 -3.47 -6.90 -8.12
CA LEU A 184 -3.75 -5.57 -8.66
C LEU A 184 -5.07 -5.57 -9.42
N LEU A 185 -5.97 -4.68 -9.04
CA LEU A 185 -7.27 -4.52 -9.69
C LEU A 185 -7.42 -3.11 -10.30
N SER A 186 -8.25 -3.02 -11.34
CA SER A 186 -8.69 -1.79 -12.00
C SER A 186 -10.08 -1.98 -12.58
N LYS A 187 -10.80 -0.90 -12.78
CA LYS A 187 -12.00 -0.91 -13.64
C LYS A 187 -11.63 -0.98 -15.10
#